data_7b6e0532df9de328cf912348f0db77a9
#
_entry.id   7b6e0532df9de328cf912348f0db77a9
#
_cell.length_a   1.000
_cell.length_b   1.000
_cell.length_c   1.000
_cell.angle_alpha   90.00
_cell.angle_beta   90.00
_cell.angle_gamma   90.00
#
_symmetry.space_group_name_H-M   'P 1'
#
loop_
_entity.id
_entity.type
_entity.pdbx_description
1 polymer ?
#
loop_
_entity_poly.entity_id
_entity_poly.type
_entity_poly.pdbx_seq_one_letter_code
_entity_poly.pdbx_strand_id
1 'polypeptide(L)'
;MTTFSDSISKILEEVPALYRGPGGAVAVLKDGKLVGQHVWGFADLDRRISMTADTVMPICSISKQMVCGLLTDLERNPTPAMMARGEEPAKQLSDQLGQVLDPKMLQDTGLTIRHLGNMQSGIRDYWAMTVLWGAKPEGHFSVADHGPLVMDRIKSFHFQPGTEYSYSNTNFFVLARVIEMVTKQPLAELLAERIFEPIGMATARLCAHTAEHPPPCIGYEGDEMQGFYPAMNCIEWAGDAGIVASLADMTAYEQFLDSSRTDPQGWYQSNSEQQQFKDGAPADYGYGLARELVGGVTTVRHGGGLRGYRLSRLYAPEPRISIIVLLNQEHGDPGAISNYILKRALAVPDAKHEVVHPGKDWAGTYLDPDTQLTITVNAGVAGELLVKYHPKAEKMRVVEPFRAQSDDMVATLEGSLLHLHVPKDNRNIHAQRVTTTKLAANSSDVHGHYYCAEVDSVFHCSGSGGMLYGSFDGFLGRGPVHLIRALGDDVWALACPRAMDSQPPGDWTVVVRRDDSGNVTGVTIGCWLARNLEFIKTGEMKQPVM
;
A
#
# COMPACT_ATOMS: atom_id res chain seq x y z
N MET A 1 -21.54 -25.18 28.66
CA MET A 1 -20.98 -23.86 28.26
C MET A 1 -20.05 -24.10 27.11
N THR A 2 -20.26 -23.44 25.98
CA THR A 2 -19.36 -23.51 24.82
C THR A 2 -18.04 -22.84 25.22
N THR A 3 -16.91 -23.49 25.00
CA THR A 3 -15.60 -22.89 25.27
C THR A 3 -15.29 -21.80 24.24
N PHE A 4 -14.34 -20.91 24.53
CA PHE A 4 -13.88 -19.89 23.57
C PHE A 4 -13.39 -20.55 22.27
N SER A 5 -12.64 -21.67 22.39
CA SER A 5 -12.15 -22.42 21.22
C SER A 5 -13.29 -23.02 20.38
N ASP A 6 -14.34 -23.56 21.02
CA ASP A 6 -15.52 -24.07 20.28
C ASP A 6 -16.24 -22.96 19.51
N SER A 7 -16.31 -21.76 20.12
CA SER A 7 -16.88 -20.58 19.45
C SER A 7 -16.04 -20.15 18.26
N ILE A 8 -14.72 -20.13 18.38
CA ILE A 8 -13.79 -19.80 17.28
C ILE A 8 -13.91 -20.82 16.16
N SER A 9 -13.92 -22.13 16.45
CA SER A 9 -14.06 -23.15 15.42
C SER A 9 -15.29 -22.93 14.54
N LYS A 10 -16.45 -22.62 15.16
CA LYS A 10 -17.68 -22.32 14.42
C LYS A 10 -17.55 -21.07 13.55
N ILE A 11 -16.92 -20.01 14.05
CA ILE A 11 -16.68 -18.77 13.28
C ILE A 11 -15.80 -19.08 12.07
N LEU A 12 -14.76 -19.89 12.25
CA LEU A 12 -13.84 -20.22 11.17
C LEU A 12 -14.47 -21.11 10.09
N GLU A 13 -15.40 -21.98 10.46
CA GLU A 13 -16.18 -22.80 9.51
C GLU A 13 -17.08 -21.94 8.58
N GLU A 14 -17.48 -20.74 9.01
CA GLU A 14 -18.26 -19.80 8.21
C GLU A 14 -17.40 -19.06 7.16
N VAL A 15 -16.08 -18.94 7.37
CA VAL A 15 -15.19 -18.13 6.52
C VAL A 15 -15.19 -18.53 5.05
N PRO A 16 -15.17 -19.82 4.65
CA PRO A 16 -15.20 -20.20 3.24
C PRO A 16 -16.48 -19.79 2.52
N ALA A 17 -17.59 -19.63 3.24
CA ALA A 17 -18.85 -19.14 2.67
C ALA A 17 -18.84 -17.62 2.43
N LEU A 18 -18.04 -16.89 3.22
CA LEU A 18 -17.83 -15.45 3.06
C LEU A 18 -16.76 -15.13 2.01
N TYR A 19 -15.87 -16.09 1.78
CA TYR A 19 -14.79 -15.99 0.79
C TYR A 19 -14.84 -17.18 -0.17
N ARG A 20 -15.28 -16.92 -1.38
CA ARG A 20 -15.37 -17.91 -2.45
C ARG A 20 -14.20 -17.74 -3.42
N GLY A 21 -13.13 -18.45 -3.16
CA GLY A 21 -11.91 -18.38 -3.95
C GLY A 21 -11.21 -19.72 -4.09
N PRO A 22 -10.06 -19.75 -4.76
CA PRO A 22 -9.28 -20.98 -4.99
C PRO A 22 -8.93 -21.70 -3.72
N GLY A 23 -8.40 -20.98 -2.73
CA GLY A 23 -8.03 -21.54 -1.45
C GLY A 23 -7.66 -20.48 -0.42
N GLY A 24 -7.62 -20.88 0.83
CA GLY A 24 -7.24 -20.02 1.92
C GLY A 24 -6.92 -20.76 3.21
N ALA A 25 -6.27 -20.05 4.12
CA ALA A 25 -5.90 -20.54 5.43
C ALA A 25 -6.08 -19.43 6.46
N VAL A 26 -6.62 -19.79 7.62
CA VAL A 26 -6.86 -18.86 8.73
C VAL A 26 -6.47 -19.49 10.05
N ALA A 27 -5.84 -18.70 10.93
CA ALA A 27 -5.56 -19.09 12.30
C ALA A 27 -5.94 -17.98 13.28
N VAL A 28 -6.38 -18.39 14.47
CA VAL A 28 -6.69 -17.50 15.60
C VAL A 28 -5.91 -17.96 16.82
N LEU A 29 -5.18 -17.02 17.42
CA LEU A 29 -4.49 -17.26 18.67
C LEU A 29 -5.15 -16.42 19.78
N LYS A 30 -5.15 -16.95 21.00
CA LYS A 30 -5.57 -16.27 22.21
C LYS A 30 -4.51 -16.45 23.29
N ASP A 31 -4.02 -15.37 23.87
CA ASP A 31 -2.95 -15.39 24.87
C ASP A 31 -1.70 -16.15 24.37
N GLY A 32 -1.32 -15.95 23.10
CA GLY A 32 -0.20 -16.61 22.44
C GLY A 32 -0.41 -18.11 22.14
N LYS A 33 -1.63 -18.65 22.29
CA LYS A 33 -1.93 -20.06 22.03
C LYS A 33 -2.89 -20.18 20.86
N LEU A 34 -2.60 -21.09 19.92
CA LEU A 34 -3.50 -21.42 18.82
C LEU A 34 -4.80 -22.00 19.41
N VAL A 35 -5.93 -21.33 19.15
CA VAL A 35 -7.26 -21.73 19.62
C VAL A 35 -8.18 -22.19 18.51
N GLY A 36 -7.82 -21.95 17.25
CA GLY A 36 -8.51 -22.46 16.08
C GLY A 36 -7.75 -22.16 14.81
N GLN A 37 -7.87 -23.07 13.85
CA GLN A 37 -7.40 -22.86 12.47
C GLN A 37 -8.35 -23.55 11.50
N HIS A 38 -8.46 -23.00 10.30
CA HIS A 38 -9.24 -23.57 9.22
C HIS A 38 -8.53 -23.37 7.89
N VAL A 39 -8.50 -24.41 7.07
CA VAL A 39 -7.86 -24.40 5.76
C VAL A 39 -8.82 -25.00 4.76
N TRP A 40 -8.95 -24.37 3.61
CA TRP A 40 -9.92 -24.80 2.59
C TRP A 40 -9.39 -24.61 1.17
N GLY A 41 -10.01 -25.30 0.22
CA GLY A 41 -9.71 -25.19 -1.20
C GLY A 41 -8.36 -25.75 -1.61
N PHE A 42 -7.78 -25.17 -2.64
CA PHE A 42 -6.60 -25.68 -3.31
C PHE A 42 -5.46 -24.66 -3.31
N ALA A 43 -4.24 -25.14 -3.10
CA ALA A 43 -3.01 -24.43 -3.38
C ALA A 43 -2.78 -24.33 -4.90
N ASP A 44 -3.18 -25.36 -5.64
CA ASP A 44 -3.13 -25.42 -7.11
C ASP A 44 -4.44 -26.01 -7.63
N LEU A 45 -5.24 -25.20 -8.32
CA LEU A 45 -6.54 -25.58 -8.87
C LEU A 45 -6.42 -26.60 -10.00
N ASP A 46 -5.46 -26.41 -10.90
CA ASP A 46 -5.32 -27.25 -12.08
C ASP A 46 -4.87 -28.66 -11.70
N ARG A 47 -3.92 -28.76 -10.77
CA ARG A 47 -3.37 -30.01 -10.27
C ARG A 47 -4.17 -30.61 -9.11
N ARG A 48 -5.20 -29.90 -8.63
CA ARG A 48 -6.03 -30.29 -7.47
C ARG A 48 -5.23 -30.57 -6.20
N ILE A 49 -4.16 -29.81 -5.97
CA ILE A 49 -3.34 -29.92 -4.76
C ILE A 49 -4.05 -29.12 -3.65
N SER A 50 -4.46 -29.80 -2.60
CA SER A 50 -5.17 -29.17 -1.47
C SER A 50 -4.29 -28.14 -0.76
N MET A 51 -4.91 -27.05 -0.30
CA MET A 51 -4.29 -26.11 0.64
C MET A 51 -4.06 -26.81 1.98
N THR A 52 -2.95 -26.50 2.64
CA THR A 52 -2.61 -27.01 3.99
C THR A 52 -2.06 -25.88 4.86
N ALA A 53 -1.95 -26.11 6.17
CA ALA A 53 -1.32 -25.14 7.07
C ALA A 53 0.19 -24.95 6.77
N ASP A 54 0.82 -25.92 6.11
CA ASP A 54 2.23 -25.89 5.73
C ASP A 54 2.43 -25.37 4.29
N THR A 55 1.35 -25.02 3.58
CA THR A 55 1.45 -24.43 2.24
C THR A 55 2.13 -23.07 2.32
N VAL A 56 3.30 -22.97 1.70
CA VAL A 56 4.09 -21.74 1.67
C VAL A 56 3.60 -20.83 0.56
N MET A 57 3.39 -19.55 0.88
CA MET A 57 3.02 -18.51 -0.07
C MET A 57 3.68 -17.17 0.27
N PRO A 58 3.75 -16.20 -0.66
CA PRO A 58 4.31 -14.89 -0.35
C PRO A 58 3.44 -14.18 0.70
N ILE A 59 4.06 -13.67 1.78
CA ILE A 59 3.36 -12.84 2.77
C ILE A 59 3.39 -11.35 2.40
N CYS A 60 4.04 -11.03 1.30
CA CYS A 60 4.08 -9.70 0.69
C CYS A 60 4.48 -8.61 1.71
N SER A 61 3.74 -7.51 1.77
CA SER A 61 4.07 -6.36 2.63
C SER A 61 4.04 -6.66 4.14
N ILE A 62 3.55 -7.81 4.59
CA ILE A 62 3.73 -8.26 5.97
C ILE A 62 5.22 -8.42 6.30
N SER A 63 6.07 -8.64 5.30
CA SER A 63 7.54 -8.68 5.41
C SER A 63 8.13 -7.42 6.05
N LYS A 64 7.51 -6.25 5.85
CA LYS A 64 8.02 -4.97 6.31
C LYS A 64 8.26 -4.90 7.82
N GLN A 65 7.37 -5.49 8.61
CA GLN A 65 7.53 -5.52 10.06
C GLN A 65 8.73 -6.38 10.49
N MET A 66 9.06 -7.45 9.73
CA MET A 66 10.21 -8.31 10.01
C MET A 66 11.51 -7.59 9.63
N VAL A 67 11.53 -6.83 8.54
CA VAL A 67 12.66 -5.97 8.19
C VAL A 67 12.88 -4.86 9.22
N CYS A 68 11.81 -4.25 9.75
CA CYS A 68 11.91 -3.30 10.85
C CYS A 68 12.37 -3.97 12.15
N GLY A 69 11.92 -5.20 12.42
CA GLY A 69 12.41 -6.00 13.55
C GLY A 69 13.91 -6.26 13.46
N LEU A 70 14.39 -6.66 12.27
CA LEU A 70 15.82 -6.82 11.99
C LEU A 70 16.59 -5.50 12.19
N LEU A 71 16.05 -4.39 11.68
CA LEU A 71 16.68 -3.07 11.84
C LEU A 71 16.89 -2.73 13.32
N THR A 72 15.84 -2.89 14.14
CA THR A 72 15.90 -2.62 15.58
C THR A 72 16.82 -3.61 16.32
N ASP A 73 16.84 -4.87 15.88
CA ASP A 73 17.79 -5.85 16.43
C ASP A 73 19.24 -5.47 16.11
N LEU A 74 19.54 -5.05 14.89
CA LEU A 74 20.89 -4.61 14.48
C LEU A 74 21.37 -3.37 15.25
N GLU A 75 20.49 -2.46 15.61
CA GLU A 75 20.83 -1.32 16.48
C GLU A 75 21.25 -1.75 17.87
N ARG A 76 20.65 -2.82 18.41
CA ARG A 76 20.92 -3.34 19.76
C ARG A 76 22.00 -4.41 19.79
N ASN A 77 22.04 -5.25 18.76
CA ASN A 77 22.92 -6.39 18.59
C ASN A 77 23.70 -6.30 17.28
N PRO A 78 24.66 -5.34 17.16
CA PRO A 78 25.37 -5.09 15.92
C PRO A 78 26.18 -6.30 15.45
N THR A 79 26.30 -6.47 14.13
CA THR A 79 27.15 -7.52 13.54
C THR A 79 28.64 -7.27 13.81
N PRO A 80 29.53 -8.28 13.68
CA PRO A 80 30.95 -8.07 13.79
C PRO A 80 31.50 -6.99 12.85
N ALA A 81 30.94 -6.87 11.64
CA ALA A 81 31.31 -5.83 10.69
C ALA A 81 30.91 -4.42 11.17
N MET A 82 29.78 -4.28 11.83
CA MET A 82 29.34 -3.03 12.45
C MET A 82 30.20 -2.68 13.66
N MET A 83 30.49 -3.64 14.53
CA MET A 83 31.37 -3.45 15.71
C MET A 83 32.78 -3.01 15.31
N ALA A 84 33.31 -3.59 14.24
CA ALA A 84 34.65 -3.23 13.74
C ALA A 84 34.79 -1.78 13.26
N ARG A 85 33.70 -1.07 12.96
CA ARG A 85 33.71 0.36 12.59
C ARG A 85 33.88 1.27 13.79
N GLY A 86 33.58 0.82 15.01
CA GLY A 86 33.73 1.59 16.25
C GLY A 86 32.78 2.78 16.41
N GLU A 87 31.71 2.85 15.61
CA GLU A 87 30.66 3.87 15.65
C GLU A 87 29.37 3.26 16.17
N GLU A 88 28.48 4.10 16.75
CA GLU A 88 27.15 3.67 17.17
C GLU A 88 26.34 3.07 16.01
N PRO A 89 25.69 1.91 16.16
CA PRO A 89 24.98 1.21 15.10
C PRO A 89 23.93 2.07 14.39
N ALA A 90 23.13 2.81 15.14
CA ALA A 90 22.11 3.71 14.59
C ALA A 90 22.74 4.83 13.73
N LYS A 91 23.92 5.32 14.12
CA LYS A 91 24.66 6.31 13.33
C LYS A 91 25.18 5.70 12.03
N GLN A 92 25.73 4.49 12.06
CA GLN A 92 26.21 3.80 10.85
C GLN A 92 25.08 3.63 9.82
N LEU A 93 23.88 3.22 10.28
CA LEU A 93 22.71 3.08 9.43
C LEU A 93 22.27 4.42 8.84
N SER A 94 22.26 5.47 9.67
CA SER A 94 21.87 6.81 9.23
C SER A 94 22.84 7.42 8.22
N ASP A 95 24.15 7.31 8.48
CA ASP A 95 25.19 7.84 7.58
C ASP A 95 25.18 7.13 6.21
N GLN A 96 24.76 5.87 6.18
CA GLN A 96 24.65 5.09 4.95
C GLN A 96 23.56 5.59 4.01
N LEU A 97 22.53 6.32 4.49
CA LEU A 97 21.52 6.94 3.63
C LEU A 97 22.14 7.85 2.57
N GLY A 98 23.18 8.61 2.93
CA GLY A 98 23.89 9.50 2.01
C GLY A 98 24.69 8.79 0.92
N GLN A 99 24.87 7.46 1.03
CA GLN A 99 25.48 6.62 -0.01
C GLN A 99 24.44 5.96 -0.91
N VAL A 100 23.19 5.90 -0.46
CA VAL A 100 22.09 5.26 -1.17
C VAL A 100 21.23 6.30 -1.90
N LEU A 101 20.98 7.45 -1.28
CA LEU A 101 20.19 8.55 -1.83
C LEU A 101 21.08 9.73 -2.26
N ASP A 102 20.59 10.54 -3.19
CA ASP A 102 21.30 11.74 -3.64
C ASP A 102 21.59 12.67 -2.44
N PRO A 103 22.86 13.00 -2.14
CA PRO A 103 23.20 13.90 -1.04
C PRO A 103 22.53 15.27 -1.11
N LYS A 104 22.26 15.79 -2.32
CA LYS A 104 21.54 17.06 -2.50
C LYS A 104 20.10 16.97 -2.04
N MET A 105 19.45 15.82 -2.27
CA MET A 105 18.09 15.56 -1.79
C MET A 105 18.06 15.49 -0.26
N LEU A 106 19.12 14.99 0.37
CA LEU A 106 19.18 14.86 1.84
C LEU A 106 19.53 16.16 2.56
N GLN A 107 20.09 17.13 1.86
CA GLN A 107 20.51 18.39 2.46
C GLN A 107 19.32 19.12 3.09
N ASP A 108 19.47 19.47 4.37
CA ASP A 108 18.48 20.26 5.16
C ASP A 108 17.07 19.64 5.30
N THR A 109 16.87 18.38 4.93
CA THR A 109 15.55 17.73 4.98
C THR A 109 15.26 17.04 6.31
N GLY A 110 16.30 16.62 7.03
CA GLY A 110 16.17 15.86 8.27
C GLY A 110 15.62 14.45 8.08
N LEU A 111 15.72 13.87 6.86
CA LEU A 111 15.34 12.47 6.61
C LEU A 111 16.14 11.52 7.50
N THR A 112 15.47 10.56 8.10
CA THR A 112 16.07 9.53 8.96
C THR A 112 15.61 8.14 8.54
N ILE A 113 16.34 7.11 8.98
CA ILE A 113 15.94 5.69 8.83
C ILE A 113 14.52 5.46 9.42
N ARG A 114 14.21 6.11 10.55
CA ARG A 114 12.88 6.02 11.18
C ARG A 114 11.76 6.53 10.25
N HIS A 115 11.97 7.63 9.53
CA HIS A 115 10.98 8.15 8.57
C HIS A 115 10.68 7.13 7.46
N LEU A 116 11.68 6.34 7.03
CA LEU A 116 11.49 5.27 6.06
C LEU A 116 10.59 4.15 6.65
N GLY A 117 10.93 3.64 7.83
CA GLY A 117 10.16 2.59 8.51
C GLY A 117 8.73 3.00 8.86
N ASN A 118 8.52 4.31 9.11
CA ASN A 118 7.22 4.89 9.50
C ASN A 118 6.39 5.39 8.30
N MET A 119 6.85 5.22 7.05
CA MET A 119 6.17 5.77 5.86
C MET A 119 5.97 7.29 5.90
N GLN A 120 6.90 8.00 6.54
CA GLN A 120 6.90 9.46 6.71
C GLN A 120 8.02 10.14 5.92
N SER A 121 8.63 9.45 4.98
CA SER A 121 9.78 9.96 4.24
C SER A 121 9.45 11.03 3.19
N GLY A 122 8.25 11.00 2.63
CA GLY A 122 7.88 11.80 1.46
C GLY A 122 8.47 11.27 0.14
N ILE A 123 9.13 10.12 0.13
CA ILE A 123 9.63 9.47 -1.09
C ILE A 123 8.46 8.76 -1.80
N ARG A 124 8.32 9.01 -3.10
CA ARG A 124 7.27 8.38 -3.93
C ARG A 124 7.47 6.88 -4.04
N ASP A 125 6.35 6.15 -4.14
CA ASP A 125 6.36 4.70 -4.26
C ASP A 125 6.83 4.23 -5.65
N TYR A 126 7.88 3.42 -5.71
CA TYR A 126 8.46 3.00 -6.98
C TYR A 126 7.55 2.05 -7.77
N TRP A 127 6.72 1.24 -7.11
CA TRP A 127 5.74 0.41 -7.83
C TRP A 127 4.68 1.25 -8.51
N ALA A 128 4.20 2.31 -7.88
CA ALA A 128 3.34 3.27 -8.54
C ALA A 128 4.08 3.96 -9.71
N MET A 129 5.34 4.33 -9.50
CA MET A 129 6.16 4.98 -10.53
C MET A 129 6.44 4.08 -11.73
N THR A 130 6.39 2.73 -11.61
CA THR A 130 6.58 1.83 -12.76
C THR A 130 5.58 2.11 -13.89
N VAL A 131 4.37 2.58 -13.57
CA VAL A 131 3.37 3.00 -14.57
C VAL A 131 3.92 4.13 -15.44
N LEU A 132 4.53 5.13 -14.82
CA LEU A 132 5.12 6.27 -15.51
C LEU A 132 6.39 5.89 -16.29
N TRP A 133 7.10 4.87 -15.84
CA TRP A 133 8.29 4.34 -16.54
C TRP A 133 7.96 3.36 -17.66
N GLY A 134 6.69 3.24 -18.04
CA GLY A 134 6.24 2.45 -19.18
C GLY A 134 6.18 0.94 -18.94
N ALA A 135 6.04 0.52 -17.69
CA ALA A 135 5.88 -0.89 -17.34
C ALA A 135 4.58 -1.47 -17.88
N LYS A 136 4.62 -2.75 -18.25
CA LYS A 136 3.44 -3.58 -18.48
C LYS A 136 3.17 -4.43 -17.23
N PRO A 137 1.91 -4.78 -16.94
CA PRO A 137 1.56 -5.58 -15.76
C PRO A 137 2.33 -6.91 -15.65
N GLU A 138 2.59 -7.58 -16.77
CA GLU A 138 3.36 -8.84 -16.87
C GLU A 138 4.84 -8.60 -17.17
N GLY A 139 5.32 -7.35 -17.07
CA GLY A 139 6.69 -6.97 -17.33
C GLY A 139 7.67 -7.57 -16.31
N HIS A 140 8.93 -7.65 -16.72
CA HIS A 140 10.02 -8.08 -15.85
C HIS A 140 10.60 -6.89 -15.09
N PHE A 141 10.85 -7.09 -13.79
CA PHE A 141 11.59 -6.14 -12.97
C PHE A 141 12.62 -6.90 -12.12
N SER A 142 13.91 -6.56 -12.29
CA SER A 142 14.97 -7.09 -11.44
C SER A 142 15.61 -5.97 -10.61
N VAL A 143 16.00 -6.30 -9.38
CA VAL A 143 16.68 -5.35 -8.50
C VAL A 143 18.08 -5.01 -9.02
N ALA A 144 18.76 -5.98 -9.65
CA ALA A 144 20.09 -5.79 -10.18
C ALA A 144 20.13 -4.78 -11.35
N ASP A 145 19.22 -4.92 -12.31
CA ASP A 145 19.20 -4.09 -13.52
C ASP A 145 18.45 -2.78 -13.34
N HIS A 146 17.29 -2.85 -12.67
CA HIS A 146 16.37 -1.71 -12.56
C HIS A 146 16.54 -0.92 -11.25
N GLY A 147 17.04 -1.56 -10.21
CA GLY A 147 17.26 -0.89 -8.92
C GLY A 147 18.10 0.39 -9.00
N PRO A 148 19.27 0.40 -9.65
CA PRO A 148 20.05 1.61 -9.84
C PRO A 148 19.29 2.70 -10.60
N LEU A 149 18.48 2.34 -11.59
CA LEU A 149 17.65 3.29 -12.37
C LEU A 149 16.54 3.89 -11.52
N VAL A 150 15.93 3.10 -10.62
CA VAL A 150 14.96 3.61 -9.63
C VAL A 150 15.62 4.60 -8.69
N MET A 151 16.78 4.22 -8.12
CA MET A 151 17.50 5.07 -7.17
C MET A 151 17.95 6.39 -7.81
N ASP A 152 18.40 6.37 -9.07
CA ASP A 152 18.78 7.59 -9.80
C ASP A 152 17.59 8.53 -10.06
N ARG A 153 16.35 8.05 -9.98
CA ARG A 153 15.11 8.83 -10.19
C ARG A 153 14.42 9.25 -8.90
N ILE A 154 15.02 9.01 -7.75
CA ILE A 154 14.58 9.58 -6.47
C ILE A 154 15.27 10.93 -6.30
N LYS A 155 14.64 12.01 -6.77
CA LYS A 155 15.25 13.35 -6.81
C LYS A 155 14.56 14.36 -5.87
N SER A 156 13.35 14.08 -5.42
CA SER A 156 12.60 14.99 -4.54
C SER A 156 11.63 14.23 -3.63
N PHE A 157 11.11 14.96 -2.67
CA PHE A 157 10.02 14.50 -1.81
C PHE A 157 8.70 15.10 -2.27
N HIS A 158 7.60 14.37 -2.11
CA HIS A 158 6.27 14.93 -2.38
C HIS A 158 5.62 15.57 -1.14
N PHE A 159 6.26 15.47 0.02
CA PHE A 159 6.05 16.25 1.24
C PHE A 159 7.34 16.20 2.10
N GLN A 160 7.46 17.10 3.07
CA GLN A 160 8.65 17.16 3.93
C GLN A 160 8.71 15.94 4.87
N PRO A 161 9.87 15.30 5.04
CA PRO A 161 10.02 14.16 5.96
C PRO A 161 9.47 14.45 7.36
N GLY A 162 8.68 13.51 7.87
CA GLY A 162 8.04 13.57 9.18
C GLY A 162 6.73 14.35 9.25
N THR A 163 6.28 14.99 8.17
CA THR A 163 5.06 15.83 8.23
C THR A 163 3.78 15.10 7.88
N GLU A 164 3.85 14.12 6.99
CA GLU A 164 2.70 13.36 6.51
C GLU A 164 3.02 11.87 6.45
N TYR A 165 1.98 11.06 6.28
CA TYR A 165 2.08 9.66 5.91
C TYR A 165 1.80 9.49 4.41
N SER A 166 2.62 8.68 3.75
CA SER A 166 2.32 8.10 2.45
C SER A 166 3.02 6.76 2.31
N TYR A 167 2.26 5.72 2.02
CA TYR A 167 2.81 4.39 1.82
C TYR A 167 3.81 4.39 0.67
N SER A 168 5.02 3.87 0.89
CA SER A 168 6.06 3.83 -0.13
C SER A 168 6.95 2.60 0.04
N ASN A 169 6.87 1.69 -0.93
CA ASN A 169 7.76 0.53 -1.01
C ASN A 169 9.21 0.96 -1.22
N THR A 170 9.44 2.12 -1.83
CA THR A 170 10.78 2.70 -2.00
C THR A 170 11.52 2.85 -0.67
N ASN A 171 10.80 3.14 0.43
CA ASN A 171 11.41 3.23 1.75
C ASN A 171 12.10 1.92 2.14
N PHE A 172 11.45 0.80 1.91
CA PHE A 172 11.97 -0.52 2.26
C PHE A 172 13.01 -1.04 1.26
N PHE A 173 12.92 -0.60 0.01
CA PHE A 173 14.00 -0.77 -0.96
C PHE A 173 15.29 -0.10 -0.45
N VAL A 174 15.21 1.16 -0.01
CA VAL A 174 16.34 1.92 0.57
C VAL A 174 16.84 1.24 1.85
N LEU A 175 15.94 0.86 2.77
CA LEU A 175 16.30 0.19 4.02
C LEU A 175 17.08 -1.11 3.78
N ALA A 176 16.63 -1.94 2.83
CA ALA A 176 17.35 -3.16 2.47
C ALA A 176 18.78 -2.87 2.02
N ARG A 177 18.98 -1.89 1.13
CA ARG A 177 20.31 -1.49 0.67
C ARG A 177 21.18 -0.96 1.81
N VAL A 178 20.62 -0.11 2.68
CA VAL A 178 21.35 0.41 3.85
C VAL A 178 21.79 -0.73 4.76
N ILE A 179 20.90 -1.66 5.10
CA ILE A 179 21.21 -2.82 5.96
C ILE A 179 22.36 -3.65 5.36
N GLU A 180 22.26 -4.04 4.08
CA GLU A 180 23.29 -4.86 3.42
C GLU A 180 24.64 -4.14 3.31
N MET A 181 24.62 -2.83 3.04
CA MET A 181 25.86 -2.04 2.95
C MET A 181 26.54 -1.85 4.30
N VAL A 182 25.77 -1.73 5.39
CA VAL A 182 26.32 -1.58 6.75
C VAL A 182 26.82 -2.90 7.29
N THR A 183 26.05 -3.97 7.16
CA THR A 183 26.36 -5.29 7.72
C THR A 183 27.34 -6.09 6.87
N LYS A 184 27.42 -5.82 5.56
CA LYS A 184 28.14 -6.62 4.56
C LYS A 184 27.61 -8.05 4.43
N GLN A 185 26.32 -8.25 4.76
CA GLN A 185 25.63 -9.53 4.66
C GLN A 185 24.36 -9.38 3.81
N PRO A 186 23.97 -10.40 3.05
CA PRO A 186 22.70 -10.41 2.34
C PRO A 186 21.51 -10.32 3.31
N LEU A 187 20.48 -9.57 2.93
CA LEU A 187 19.26 -9.42 3.73
C LEU A 187 18.62 -10.78 4.05
N ALA A 188 18.66 -11.72 3.10
CA ALA A 188 18.12 -13.07 3.27
C ALA A 188 18.77 -13.84 4.42
N GLU A 189 20.10 -13.78 4.54
CA GLU A 189 20.86 -14.42 5.61
C GLU A 189 20.53 -13.78 6.97
N LEU A 190 20.53 -12.44 7.02
CA LEU A 190 20.19 -11.71 8.25
C LEU A 190 18.78 -12.02 8.75
N LEU A 191 17.79 -12.07 7.86
CA LEU A 191 16.42 -12.42 8.22
C LEU A 191 16.33 -13.87 8.71
N ALA A 192 17.04 -14.80 8.09
CA ALA A 192 17.08 -16.20 8.53
C ALA A 192 17.66 -16.31 9.94
N GLU A 193 18.86 -15.78 10.16
CA GLU A 193 19.61 -15.90 11.42
C GLU A 193 18.97 -15.14 12.58
N ARG A 194 18.41 -13.94 12.32
CA ARG A 194 17.96 -13.02 13.37
C ARG A 194 16.46 -13.01 13.60
N ILE A 195 15.66 -13.43 12.61
CA ILE A 195 14.20 -13.38 12.68
C ILE A 195 13.62 -14.80 12.59
N PHE A 196 13.86 -15.54 11.50
CA PHE A 196 13.11 -16.78 11.26
C PHE A 196 13.53 -17.92 12.20
N GLU A 197 14.82 -18.18 12.33
CA GLU A 197 15.35 -19.26 13.19
C GLU A 197 15.01 -19.04 14.68
N PRO A 198 15.26 -17.85 15.28
CA PRO A 198 14.93 -17.61 16.69
C PRO A 198 13.43 -17.69 16.98
N ILE A 199 12.57 -17.35 16.02
CA ILE A 199 11.11 -17.38 16.16
C ILE A 199 10.54 -18.79 15.90
N GLY A 200 11.29 -19.65 15.21
CA GLY A 200 10.84 -21.00 14.84
C GLY A 200 9.98 -21.02 13.58
N MET A 201 10.16 -20.08 12.65
CA MET A 201 9.51 -20.03 11.34
C MET A 201 10.23 -20.98 10.38
N ALA A 202 9.93 -22.27 10.47
CA ALA A 202 10.74 -23.35 9.88
C ALA A 202 10.80 -23.35 8.33
N THR A 203 9.79 -22.82 7.65
CA THR A 203 9.72 -22.78 6.18
C THR A 203 9.83 -21.37 5.60
N ALA A 204 9.86 -20.35 6.48
CA ALA A 204 10.00 -18.98 6.05
C ALA A 204 11.37 -18.67 5.47
N ARG A 205 11.40 -17.91 4.38
CA ARG A 205 12.63 -17.41 3.78
C ARG A 205 12.35 -16.17 2.93
N LEU A 206 13.39 -15.39 2.68
CA LEU A 206 13.31 -14.34 1.65
C LEU A 206 13.44 -15.00 0.26
N CYS A 207 12.39 -14.93 -0.53
CA CYS A 207 12.32 -15.34 -1.93
C CYS A 207 11.96 -14.10 -2.75
N ALA A 208 12.98 -13.31 -3.06
CA ALA A 208 12.79 -11.98 -3.65
C ALA A 208 12.15 -12.05 -5.03
N HIS A 209 12.52 -13.03 -5.85
CA HIS A 209 12.01 -13.18 -7.22
C HIS A 209 10.66 -13.94 -7.21
N THR A 210 9.61 -13.26 -7.67
CA THR A 210 8.23 -13.79 -7.59
C THR A 210 7.98 -15.01 -8.47
N ALA A 211 8.72 -15.19 -9.57
CA ALA A 211 8.64 -16.41 -10.38
C ALA A 211 9.29 -17.65 -9.72
N GLU A 212 10.05 -17.45 -8.64
CA GLU A 212 10.75 -18.51 -7.90
C GLU A 212 10.02 -18.90 -6.60
N HIS A 213 8.81 -18.40 -6.39
CA HIS A 213 8.02 -18.77 -5.22
C HIS A 213 7.84 -20.30 -5.15
N PRO A 214 7.93 -20.88 -3.94
CA PRO A 214 7.91 -22.33 -3.80
C PRO A 214 6.57 -22.94 -4.20
N PRO A 215 6.60 -24.04 -4.98
CA PRO A 215 5.39 -24.80 -5.20
C PRO A 215 4.88 -25.43 -3.89
N PRO A 216 3.59 -25.87 -3.81
CA PRO A 216 2.65 -25.93 -4.92
C PRO A 216 1.74 -24.71 -5.05
N CYS A 217 1.86 -23.66 -4.21
CA CYS A 217 0.90 -22.58 -4.15
C CYS A 217 0.97 -21.69 -5.40
N ILE A 218 -0.16 -21.60 -6.10
CA ILE A 218 -0.39 -20.70 -7.24
C ILE A 218 -1.32 -19.57 -6.78
N GLY A 219 -0.98 -18.33 -7.14
CA GLY A 219 -1.86 -17.17 -6.98
C GLY A 219 -2.80 -17.04 -8.18
N TYR A 220 -4.03 -16.62 -7.93
CA TYR A 220 -5.07 -16.56 -8.96
C TYR A 220 -5.64 -15.16 -9.12
N GLU A 221 -5.83 -14.75 -10.36
CA GLU A 221 -6.65 -13.63 -10.77
C GLU A 221 -8.04 -14.14 -11.21
N GLY A 222 -8.96 -13.20 -11.49
CA GLY A 222 -10.34 -13.54 -11.84
C GLY A 222 -11.24 -13.69 -10.62
N ASP A 223 -12.46 -14.11 -10.87
CA ASP A 223 -13.53 -14.25 -9.87
C ASP A 223 -14.51 -15.38 -10.23
N GLU A 224 -15.60 -15.52 -9.46
CA GLU A 224 -16.63 -16.53 -9.71
C GLU A 224 -17.32 -16.39 -11.08
N MET A 225 -17.36 -15.19 -11.66
CA MET A 225 -18.05 -14.92 -12.92
C MET A 225 -17.12 -15.12 -14.13
N GLN A 226 -15.86 -14.76 -13.98
CA GLN A 226 -14.87 -14.83 -15.05
C GLN A 226 -14.08 -16.15 -15.06
N GLY A 227 -14.14 -16.90 -13.92
CA GLY A 227 -13.26 -18.03 -13.65
C GLY A 227 -11.92 -17.58 -13.09
N PHE A 228 -11.19 -18.53 -12.49
CA PHE A 228 -9.89 -18.30 -11.91
C PHE A 228 -8.77 -18.73 -12.86
N TYR A 229 -7.75 -17.91 -13.02
CA TYR A 229 -6.58 -18.19 -13.84
C TYR A 229 -5.30 -17.77 -13.12
N PRO A 230 -4.17 -18.49 -13.34
CA PRO A 230 -2.90 -18.19 -12.68
C PRO A 230 -2.44 -16.75 -12.92
N ALA A 231 -2.08 -16.06 -11.85
CA ALA A 231 -1.45 -14.75 -11.93
C ALA A 231 0.00 -14.89 -12.40
N MET A 232 0.40 -14.08 -13.36
CA MET A 232 1.78 -14.04 -13.85
C MET A 232 2.55 -12.92 -13.16
N ASN A 233 3.58 -13.28 -12.40
CA ASN A 233 4.46 -12.36 -11.69
C ASN A 233 5.91 -12.59 -12.13
N CYS A 234 6.61 -11.53 -12.54
CA CYS A 234 8.01 -11.56 -12.98
C CYS A 234 8.81 -10.41 -12.35
N ILE A 235 8.55 -10.09 -11.08
CA ILE A 235 9.19 -9.00 -10.37
C ILE A 235 10.10 -9.51 -9.26
N GLU A 236 11.09 -8.70 -8.92
CA GLU A 236 11.98 -8.92 -7.79
C GLU A 236 11.80 -7.82 -6.76
N TRP A 237 11.68 -8.19 -5.48
CA TRP A 237 11.56 -7.28 -4.35
C TRP A 237 12.88 -7.13 -3.59
N ALA A 238 13.07 -5.96 -2.97
CA ALA A 238 14.33 -5.61 -2.31
C ALA A 238 14.26 -5.53 -0.78
N GLY A 239 13.19 -5.97 -0.14
CA GLY A 239 12.97 -5.85 1.31
C GLY A 239 11.64 -5.21 1.66
N ASP A 240 10.98 -4.60 0.68
CA ASP A 240 9.60 -4.12 0.76
C ASP A 240 8.57 -5.28 0.81
N ALA A 241 8.99 -6.46 0.33
CA ALA A 241 8.26 -7.72 0.35
C ALA A 241 9.24 -8.89 0.15
N GLY A 242 8.77 -10.03 -0.34
CA GLY A 242 9.62 -11.15 -0.76
C GLY A 242 9.76 -12.26 0.27
N ILE A 243 9.29 -12.08 1.51
CA ILE A 243 9.23 -13.20 2.44
C ILE A 243 8.08 -14.13 2.02
N VAL A 244 8.39 -15.41 1.93
CA VAL A 244 7.41 -16.49 1.79
C VAL A 244 7.32 -17.25 3.12
N ALA A 245 6.10 -17.61 3.52
CA ALA A 245 5.85 -18.29 4.78
C ALA A 245 4.55 -19.10 4.71
N SER A 246 4.42 -20.09 5.58
CA SER A 246 3.21 -20.91 5.77
C SER A 246 2.32 -20.31 6.88
N LEU A 247 1.09 -20.84 7.01
CA LEU A 247 0.25 -20.51 8.17
C LEU A 247 0.91 -20.96 9.48
N ALA A 248 1.63 -22.09 9.48
CA ALA A 248 2.38 -22.57 10.63
C ALA A 248 3.49 -21.59 11.04
N ASP A 249 4.28 -21.08 10.09
CA ASP A 249 5.28 -20.05 10.36
C ASP A 249 4.66 -18.77 10.93
N MET A 250 3.58 -18.29 10.33
CA MET A 250 2.89 -17.09 10.81
C MET A 250 2.26 -17.29 12.19
N THR A 251 1.86 -18.53 12.52
CA THR A 251 1.41 -18.89 13.88
C THR A 251 2.56 -18.78 14.88
N ALA A 252 3.74 -19.31 14.55
CA ALA A 252 4.94 -19.16 15.38
C ALA A 252 5.33 -17.70 15.57
N TYR A 253 5.23 -16.90 14.49
CA TYR A 253 5.46 -15.47 14.53
C TYR A 253 4.52 -14.74 15.51
N GLU A 254 3.21 -15.01 15.46
CA GLU A 254 2.24 -14.40 16.37
C GLU A 254 2.44 -14.85 17.83
N GLN A 255 2.86 -16.09 18.05
CA GLN A 255 3.24 -16.59 19.39
C GLN A 255 4.43 -15.79 19.96
N PHE A 256 5.45 -15.58 19.14
CA PHE A 256 6.60 -14.74 19.49
C PHE A 256 6.17 -13.31 19.80
N LEU A 257 5.36 -12.67 18.95
CA LEU A 257 4.90 -11.29 19.18
C LEU A 257 4.14 -11.16 20.50
N ASP A 258 3.23 -12.09 20.79
CA ASP A 258 2.49 -12.07 22.05
C ASP A 258 3.40 -12.29 23.27
N SER A 259 4.38 -13.18 23.18
CA SER A 259 5.34 -13.45 24.26
C SER A 259 6.29 -12.28 24.52
N SER A 260 6.72 -11.58 23.46
CA SER A 260 7.68 -10.48 23.51
C SER A 260 7.04 -9.08 23.66
N ARG A 261 5.71 -8.99 23.75
CA ARG A 261 4.97 -7.71 23.75
C ARG A 261 5.34 -6.77 24.91
N THR A 262 5.87 -7.31 26.01
CA THR A 262 6.29 -6.56 27.21
C THR A 262 7.78 -6.69 27.50
N ASP A 263 8.55 -7.25 26.57
CA ASP A 263 9.99 -7.40 26.71
C ASP A 263 10.71 -6.11 26.27
N PRO A 264 11.29 -5.33 27.21
CA PRO A 264 11.94 -4.08 26.86
C PRO A 264 13.25 -4.28 26.07
N GLN A 265 13.80 -5.50 26.06
CA GLN A 265 14.97 -5.85 25.26
C GLN A 265 14.59 -6.40 23.88
N GLY A 266 13.35 -6.86 23.72
CA GLY A 266 12.83 -7.33 22.43
C GLY A 266 12.49 -6.17 21.49
N TRP A 267 12.73 -6.38 20.19
CA TRP A 267 12.44 -5.34 19.18
C TRP A 267 10.94 -5.05 19.03
N TYR A 268 10.08 -6.03 19.32
CA TYR A 268 8.64 -5.89 19.04
C TYR A 268 7.96 -4.84 19.92
N GLN A 269 8.30 -4.77 21.21
CA GLN A 269 7.69 -3.77 22.10
C GLN A 269 7.89 -2.36 21.54
N SER A 270 9.14 -1.97 21.24
CA SER A 270 9.45 -0.63 20.73
C SER A 270 8.86 -0.37 19.34
N ASN A 271 8.84 -1.38 18.46
CA ASN A 271 8.29 -1.21 17.11
C ASN A 271 6.77 -1.12 17.09
N SER A 272 6.09 -1.68 18.08
CA SER A 272 4.63 -1.61 18.23
C SER A 272 4.12 -0.37 18.97
N GLU A 273 5.00 0.46 19.51
CA GLU A 273 4.62 1.74 20.09
C GLU A 273 4.09 2.70 19.02
N GLN A 274 3.09 3.50 19.42
CA GLN A 274 2.54 4.51 18.51
C GLN A 274 3.59 5.57 18.20
N GLN A 275 3.86 5.76 16.91
CA GLN A 275 4.79 6.76 16.43
C GLN A 275 4.14 8.15 16.41
N GLN A 276 4.91 9.18 16.09
CA GLN A 276 4.43 10.55 15.99
C GLN A 276 4.94 11.19 14.70
N PHE A 277 4.18 12.16 14.22
CA PHE A 277 4.62 13.09 13.20
C PHE A 277 5.49 14.19 13.83
N LYS A 278 6.11 15.01 12.99
CA LYS A 278 7.02 16.09 13.40
C LYS A 278 6.34 17.14 14.28
N ASP A 279 5.05 17.36 14.11
CA ASP A 279 4.21 18.27 14.91
C ASP A 279 3.72 17.68 16.25
N GLY A 280 4.05 16.40 16.51
CA GLY A 280 3.64 15.67 17.70
C GLY A 280 2.30 14.95 17.59
N ALA A 281 1.60 15.08 16.44
CA ALA A 281 0.38 14.31 16.23
C ALA A 281 0.68 12.80 16.19
N PRO A 282 -0.22 11.94 16.71
CA PRO A 282 -0.03 10.50 16.70
C PRO A 282 -0.07 9.97 15.27
N ALA A 283 0.87 9.08 14.95
CA ALA A 283 0.91 8.38 13.66
C ALA A 283 0.39 6.95 13.81
N ASP A 284 -0.58 6.58 12.99
CA ASP A 284 -1.19 5.26 13.02
C ASP A 284 -0.41 4.21 12.21
N TYR A 285 0.76 4.56 11.69
CA TYR A 285 1.67 3.63 11.04
C TYR A 285 3.10 3.86 11.53
N GLY A 286 3.78 2.78 11.86
CA GLY A 286 5.19 2.81 12.21
C GLY A 286 5.82 1.41 12.17
N TYR A 287 7.06 1.33 11.74
CA TYR A 287 7.85 0.09 11.71
C TYR A 287 7.15 -1.10 11.02
N GLY A 288 6.42 -0.84 9.93
CA GLY A 288 5.70 -1.88 9.19
C GLY A 288 4.43 -2.36 9.89
N LEU A 289 3.87 -1.59 10.80
CA LEU A 289 2.67 -1.89 11.58
C LEU A 289 1.66 -0.74 11.47
N ALA A 290 0.44 -1.03 11.04
CA ALA A 290 -0.69 -0.11 11.07
C ALA A 290 -1.50 -0.31 12.36
N ARG A 291 -1.94 0.78 12.96
CA ARG A 291 -2.81 0.80 14.13
C ARG A 291 -4.20 1.24 13.69
N GLU A 292 -5.21 0.44 13.99
CA GLU A 292 -6.59 0.69 13.58
C GLU A 292 -7.57 0.30 14.69
N LEU A 293 -8.76 0.89 14.68
CA LEU A 293 -9.86 0.49 15.54
C LEU A 293 -10.77 -0.50 14.81
N VAL A 294 -11.06 -1.64 15.42
CA VAL A 294 -12.02 -2.62 14.91
C VAL A 294 -13.09 -2.87 15.97
N GLY A 295 -14.27 -2.30 15.76
CA GLY A 295 -15.35 -2.40 16.74
C GLY A 295 -15.00 -1.80 18.11
N GLY A 296 -14.23 -0.71 18.13
CA GLY A 296 -13.75 -0.03 19.34
C GLY A 296 -12.53 -0.68 20.00
N VAL A 297 -11.98 -1.74 19.40
CA VAL A 297 -10.78 -2.43 19.89
C VAL A 297 -9.57 -1.99 19.09
N THR A 298 -8.52 -1.52 19.75
CA THR A 298 -7.25 -1.20 19.10
C THR A 298 -6.60 -2.47 18.55
N THR A 299 -6.20 -2.41 17.29
CA THR A 299 -5.47 -3.49 16.60
C THR A 299 -4.16 -2.97 16.03
N VAL A 300 -3.17 -3.86 15.97
CA VAL A 300 -1.88 -3.64 15.31
C VAL A 300 -1.79 -4.67 14.19
N ARG A 301 -1.73 -4.20 12.93
CA ARG A 301 -1.91 -5.08 11.78
C ARG A 301 -1.04 -4.70 10.59
N HIS A 302 -0.96 -5.60 9.61
CA HIS A 302 -0.51 -5.30 8.27
C HIS A 302 -1.15 -6.25 7.25
N GLY A 303 -1.47 -5.71 6.07
CA GLY A 303 -1.90 -6.50 4.93
C GLY A 303 -0.74 -6.87 4.01
N GLY A 304 -0.96 -7.84 3.15
CA GLY A 304 -0.06 -8.21 2.07
C GLY A 304 -0.79 -8.32 0.73
N GLY A 305 -0.16 -7.89 -0.34
CA GLY A 305 -0.73 -7.97 -1.69
C GLY A 305 0.34 -8.18 -2.75
N LEU A 306 0.06 -9.13 -3.63
CA LEU A 306 0.71 -9.40 -4.91
C LEU A 306 -0.39 -9.83 -5.88
N ARG A 307 -0.18 -9.70 -7.16
CA ARG A 307 -1.10 -10.28 -8.14
C ARG A 307 -1.31 -11.76 -7.84
N GLY A 308 -2.58 -12.12 -7.59
CA GLY A 308 -2.98 -13.47 -7.19
C GLY A 308 -2.93 -13.78 -5.70
N TYR A 309 -2.51 -12.87 -4.84
CA TYR A 309 -2.43 -13.11 -3.40
C TYR A 309 -2.92 -11.92 -2.58
N ARG A 310 -3.68 -12.20 -1.51
CA ARG A 310 -4.12 -11.21 -0.51
C ARG A 310 -4.02 -11.82 0.89
N LEU A 311 -3.39 -11.10 1.79
CA LEU A 311 -3.07 -11.60 3.13
C LEU A 311 -3.33 -10.53 4.19
N SER A 312 -3.59 -10.97 5.41
CA SER A 312 -3.72 -10.09 6.58
C SER A 312 -3.19 -10.79 7.83
N ARG A 313 -2.46 -10.04 8.62
CA ARG A 313 -2.22 -10.38 10.03
C ARG A 313 -2.72 -9.24 10.90
N LEU A 314 -3.38 -9.58 12.00
CA LEU A 314 -3.96 -8.64 12.96
C LEU A 314 -3.67 -9.14 14.38
N TYR A 315 -3.20 -8.25 15.24
CA TYR A 315 -3.08 -8.48 16.67
C TYR A 315 -3.88 -7.43 17.43
N ALA A 316 -4.75 -7.85 18.35
CA ALA A 316 -5.47 -7.00 19.27
C ALA A 316 -4.81 -7.12 20.66
N PRO A 317 -4.03 -6.12 21.12
CA PRO A 317 -3.18 -6.24 22.31
C PRO A 317 -3.93 -6.46 23.61
N GLU A 318 -5.03 -5.74 23.82
CA GLU A 318 -5.80 -5.84 25.10
C GLU A 318 -6.47 -7.20 25.26
N PRO A 319 -7.27 -7.69 24.28
CA PRO A 319 -7.82 -9.03 24.38
C PRO A 319 -6.79 -10.12 24.07
N ARG A 320 -5.57 -9.78 23.65
CA ARG A 320 -4.50 -10.70 23.26
C ARG A 320 -4.97 -11.75 22.26
N ILE A 321 -5.56 -11.26 21.17
CA ILE A 321 -6.05 -12.09 20.06
C ILE A 321 -5.24 -11.76 18.81
N SER A 322 -4.64 -12.79 18.17
CA SER A 322 -4.05 -12.69 16.84
C SER A 322 -4.94 -13.41 15.82
N ILE A 323 -5.02 -12.84 14.62
CA ILE A 323 -5.75 -13.42 13.48
C ILE A 323 -4.86 -13.31 12.25
N ILE A 324 -4.67 -14.45 11.58
CA ILE A 324 -3.91 -14.57 10.34
C ILE A 324 -4.87 -15.05 9.25
N VAL A 325 -4.87 -14.40 8.10
CA VAL A 325 -5.65 -14.80 6.92
C VAL A 325 -4.76 -14.78 5.69
N LEU A 326 -4.62 -15.91 5.02
CA LEU A 326 -3.80 -16.10 3.83
C LEU A 326 -4.68 -16.61 2.69
N LEU A 327 -4.76 -15.87 1.56
CA LEU A 327 -5.58 -16.19 0.41
C LEU A 327 -4.74 -16.18 -0.86
N ASN A 328 -4.89 -17.21 -1.70
CA ASN A 328 -4.26 -17.27 -3.01
C ASN A 328 -5.18 -16.75 -4.12
N GLN A 329 -5.77 -15.58 -3.89
CA GLN A 329 -6.62 -14.87 -4.84
C GLN A 329 -6.43 -13.35 -4.75
N GLU A 330 -6.45 -12.66 -5.89
CA GLU A 330 -6.26 -11.20 -5.96
C GLU A 330 -7.43 -10.38 -5.39
N HIS A 331 -8.65 -10.81 -5.58
CA HIS A 331 -9.86 -10.04 -5.21
C HIS A 331 -10.40 -10.35 -3.81
N GLY A 332 -9.73 -11.23 -3.06
CA GLY A 332 -10.11 -11.50 -1.66
C GLY A 332 -9.90 -10.27 -0.76
N ASP A 333 -10.70 -10.16 0.29
CA ASP A 333 -10.53 -9.14 1.34
C ASP A 333 -10.19 -9.79 2.70
N PRO A 334 -8.91 -10.15 2.92
CA PRO A 334 -8.49 -10.79 4.17
C PRO A 334 -8.60 -9.84 5.37
N GLY A 335 -8.59 -8.53 5.13
CA GLY A 335 -8.82 -7.52 6.17
C GLY A 335 -10.26 -7.57 6.70
N ALA A 336 -11.25 -7.63 5.81
CA ALA A 336 -12.65 -7.79 6.21
C ALA A 336 -12.88 -9.11 6.95
N ILE A 337 -12.24 -10.21 6.51
CA ILE A 337 -12.32 -11.51 7.19
C ILE A 337 -11.72 -11.42 8.60
N SER A 338 -10.54 -10.80 8.76
CA SER A 338 -9.91 -10.61 10.08
C SER A 338 -10.82 -9.80 11.01
N ASN A 339 -11.41 -8.71 10.49
CA ASN A 339 -12.33 -7.86 11.24
C ASN A 339 -13.62 -8.61 11.65
N TYR A 340 -14.18 -9.42 10.74
CA TYR A 340 -15.34 -10.27 11.02
C TYR A 340 -15.04 -11.25 12.16
N ILE A 341 -13.91 -11.98 12.08
CA ILE A 341 -13.51 -12.95 13.11
C ILE A 341 -13.33 -12.24 14.46
N LEU A 342 -12.63 -11.09 14.50
CA LEU A 342 -12.39 -10.36 15.75
C LEU A 342 -13.71 -9.89 16.38
N LYS A 343 -14.59 -9.26 15.62
CA LYS A 343 -15.89 -8.78 16.11
C LYS A 343 -16.75 -9.91 16.65
N ARG A 344 -16.78 -11.05 15.94
CA ARG A 344 -17.54 -12.25 16.38
C ARG A 344 -16.92 -12.88 17.64
N ALA A 345 -15.59 -12.99 17.69
CA ALA A 345 -14.87 -13.53 18.85
C ALA A 345 -15.09 -12.72 20.12
N LEU A 346 -15.23 -11.41 19.98
CA LEU A 346 -15.45 -10.47 21.10
C LEU A 346 -16.94 -10.14 21.33
N ALA A 347 -17.83 -10.73 20.55
CA ALA A 347 -19.27 -10.44 20.58
C ALA A 347 -19.58 -8.93 20.49
N VAL A 348 -18.82 -8.21 19.65
CA VAL A 348 -19.03 -6.79 19.41
C VAL A 348 -20.41 -6.61 18.76
N PRO A 349 -21.32 -5.85 19.36
CA PRO A 349 -22.64 -5.63 18.78
C PRO A 349 -22.55 -4.77 17.52
N ASP A 350 -23.43 -5.02 16.58
CA ASP A 350 -23.59 -4.12 15.44
C ASP A 350 -24.09 -2.75 15.93
N ALA A 351 -23.34 -1.71 15.60
CA ALA A 351 -23.70 -0.36 15.99
C ALA A 351 -24.98 0.07 15.23
N LYS A 352 -26.04 0.36 15.98
CA LYS A 352 -27.24 0.96 15.42
C LYS A 352 -27.09 2.48 15.46
N HIS A 353 -27.17 3.10 14.30
CA HIS A 353 -27.12 4.55 14.18
C HIS A 353 -28.44 5.07 13.62
N GLU A 354 -28.83 6.25 14.07
CA GLU A 354 -29.91 6.99 13.43
C GLU A 354 -29.48 7.40 12.03
N VAL A 355 -30.38 7.26 11.05
CA VAL A 355 -30.12 7.63 9.66
C VAL A 355 -30.30 9.13 9.51
N VAL A 356 -29.21 9.86 9.29
CA VAL A 356 -29.21 11.26 8.91
C VAL A 356 -29.05 11.35 7.41
N HIS A 357 -29.92 12.12 6.73
CA HIS A 357 -29.81 12.30 5.29
C HIS A 357 -28.77 13.39 4.95
N PRO A 358 -27.92 13.14 3.92
CA PRO A 358 -26.99 14.16 3.47
C PRO A 358 -27.73 15.37 2.93
N GLY A 359 -27.16 16.54 3.15
CA GLY A 359 -27.58 17.78 2.49
C GLY A 359 -27.41 17.69 0.97
N LYS A 360 -27.85 18.74 0.28
CA LYS A 360 -27.67 18.81 -1.18
C LYS A 360 -26.20 19.04 -1.52
N ASP A 361 -25.83 18.68 -2.73
CA ASP A 361 -24.55 19.03 -3.37
C ASP A 361 -23.29 18.31 -2.85
N TRP A 362 -23.43 17.21 -2.12
CA TRP A 362 -22.27 16.38 -1.76
C TRP A 362 -21.63 15.70 -2.96
N ALA A 363 -22.46 15.11 -3.83
CA ALA A 363 -21.94 14.31 -4.94
C ALA A 363 -21.18 15.20 -5.95
N GLY A 364 -19.98 14.75 -6.31
CA GLY A 364 -19.13 15.47 -7.25
C GLY A 364 -17.67 15.09 -7.15
N THR A 365 -16.86 15.78 -7.95
CA THR A 365 -15.40 15.71 -7.92
C THR A 365 -14.86 17.00 -7.33
N TYR A 366 -13.86 16.86 -6.47
CA TYR A 366 -13.16 17.97 -5.82
C TYR A 366 -11.66 17.82 -6.09
N LEU A 367 -10.95 18.92 -6.28
CA LEU A 367 -9.51 18.96 -6.50
C LEU A 367 -8.83 19.54 -5.26
N ASP A 368 -7.90 18.80 -4.69
CA ASP A 368 -6.99 19.28 -3.67
C ASP A 368 -5.93 20.18 -4.33
N PRO A 369 -5.85 21.47 -3.99
CA PRO A 369 -4.90 22.37 -4.62
C PRO A 369 -3.44 22.06 -4.28
N ASP A 370 -3.17 21.44 -3.12
CA ASP A 370 -1.82 21.19 -2.64
C ASP A 370 -1.19 19.96 -3.35
N THR A 371 -1.98 18.92 -3.58
CA THR A 371 -1.49 17.68 -4.18
C THR A 371 -1.91 17.49 -5.63
N GLN A 372 -2.80 18.34 -6.13
CA GLN A 372 -3.42 18.22 -7.46
C GLN A 372 -4.10 16.85 -7.67
N LEU A 373 -4.61 16.26 -6.57
CA LEU A 373 -5.35 15.00 -6.61
C LEU A 373 -6.85 15.24 -6.50
N THR A 374 -7.60 14.39 -7.17
CA THR A 374 -9.07 14.45 -7.12
C THR A 374 -9.62 13.61 -5.98
N ILE A 375 -10.66 14.13 -5.33
CA ILE A 375 -11.50 13.44 -4.36
C ILE A 375 -12.90 13.32 -4.97
N THR A 376 -13.46 12.11 -5.00
CA THR A 376 -14.83 11.92 -5.49
C THR A 376 -15.77 11.58 -4.33
N VAL A 377 -16.92 12.22 -4.32
CA VAL A 377 -17.99 11.93 -3.35
C VAL A 377 -19.22 11.44 -4.12
N ASN A 378 -19.74 10.29 -3.73
CA ASN A 378 -20.95 9.69 -4.28
C ASN A 378 -21.94 9.37 -3.15
N ALA A 379 -23.22 9.27 -3.49
CA ALA A 379 -24.22 8.79 -2.56
C ALA A 379 -23.98 7.29 -2.29
N GLY A 380 -24.01 6.91 -1.01
CA GLY A 380 -24.05 5.53 -0.55
C GLY A 380 -25.50 5.06 -0.31
N VAL A 381 -25.68 4.02 0.50
CA VAL A 381 -26.98 3.63 1.02
C VAL A 381 -27.50 4.67 2.00
N ALA A 382 -28.76 4.59 2.42
CA ALA A 382 -29.40 5.62 3.25
C ALA A 382 -28.51 6.11 4.41
N GLY A 383 -28.20 7.40 4.43
CA GLY A 383 -27.36 8.02 5.46
C GLY A 383 -25.85 7.84 5.27
N GLU A 384 -25.40 7.33 4.13
CA GLU A 384 -23.97 7.15 3.83
C GLU A 384 -23.52 7.96 2.61
N LEU A 385 -22.24 8.31 2.61
CA LEU A 385 -21.49 8.82 1.46
C LEU A 385 -20.33 7.86 1.17
N LEU A 386 -19.99 7.75 -0.12
CA LEU A 386 -18.80 7.06 -0.59
C LEU A 386 -17.78 8.11 -0.98
N VAL A 387 -16.75 8.27 -0.15
CA VAL A 387 -15.67 9.26 -0.37
C VAL A 387 -14.43 8.53 -0.86
N LYS A 388 -14.01 8.80 -2.09
CA LYS A 388 -12.79 8.21 -2.67
C LYS A 388 -11.67 9.26 -2.67
N TYR A 389 -10.85 9.23 -1.66
CA TYR A 389 -9.57 9.93 -1.53
C TYR A 389 -8.39 8.97 -1.79
N HIS A 390 -8.42 7.77 -1.22
CA HIS A 390 -7.51 6.66 -1.47
C HIS A 390 -8.02 5.76 -2.63
N PRO A 391 -7.30 4.70 -3.02
CA PRO A 391 -7.70 3.81 -4.12
C PRO A 391 -9.10 3.21 -3.95
N LYS A 392 -9.47 2.87 -2.72
CA LYS A 392 -10.83 2.39 -2.38
C LYS A 392 -11.66 3.55 -1.83
N ALA A 393 -12.94 3.59 -2.23
CA ALA A 393 -13.89 4.51 -1.63
C ALA A 393 -14.20 4.07 -0.19
N GLU A 394 -14.17 5.02 0.72
CA GLU A 394 -14.55 4.82 2.10
C GLU A 394 -16.02 5.15 2.32
N LYS A 395 -16.70 4.31 3.12
CA LYS A 395 -18.07 4.55 3.54
C LYS A 395 -18.06 5.47 4.74
N MET A 396 -18.59 6.67 4.57
CA MET A 396 -18.70 7.65 5.63
C MET A 396 -20.17 7.81 6.04
N ARG A 397 -20.44 7.69 7.32
CA ARG A 397 -21.76 7.92 7.89
C ARG A 397 -22.05 9.41 7.97
N VAL A 398 -23.19 9.85 7.48
CA VAL A 398 -23.68 11.22 7.66
C VAL A 398 -24.13 11.40 9.11
N VAL A 399 -23.57 12.39 9.79
CA VAL A 399 -23.90 12.72 11.20
C VAL A 399 -24.66 14.04 11.31
N GLU A 400 -24.48 14.93 10.33
CA GLU A 400 -25.23 16.17 10.12
C GLU A 400 -25.40 16.37 8.62
N PRO A 401 -26.35 17.16 8.13
CA PRO A 401 -26.59 17.33 6.69
C PRO A 401 -25.36 17.65 5.85
N PHE A 402 -24.37 18.35 6.43
CA PHE A 402 -23.13 18.75 5.77
C PHE A 402 -21.88 18.21 6.48
N ARG A 403 -22.02 17.16 7.30
CA ARG A 403 -20.91 16.48 7.95
C ARG A 403 -21.07 14.97 7.91
N ALA A 404 -20.03 14.28 7.48
CA ALA A 404 -19.93 12.82 7.46
C ALA A 404 -18.63 12.39 8.12
N GLN A 405 -18.63 11.17 8.70
CA GLN A 405 -17.45 10.61 9.35
C GLN A 405 -17.38 9.10 9.21
N SER A 406 -16.15 8.59 9.25
CA SER A 406 -15.81 7.18 9.45
C SER A 406 -14.84 7.06 10.64
N ASP A 407 -14.27 5.89 10.84
CA ASP A 407 -13.22 5.69 11.85
C ASP A 407 -11.91 6.40 11.41
N ASP A 408 -11.70 6.59 10.10
CA ASP A 408 -10.44 7.07 9.51
C ASP A 408 -10.51 8.53 9.01
N MET A 409 -11.71 9.08 8.76
CA MET A 409 -11.87 10.41 8.15
C MET A 409 -13.10 11.18 8.66
N VAL A 410 -12.98 12.51 8.61
CA VAL A 410 -14.12 13.43 8.79
C VAL A 410 -14.22 14.35 7.57
N ALA A 411 -15.41 14.43 6.99
CA ALA A 411 -15.70 15.31 5.86
C ALA A 411 -16.75 16.36 6.24
N THR A 412 -16.54 17.61 5.83
CA THR A 412 -17.50 18.71 5.97
C THR A 412 -17.61 19.43 4.62
N LEU A 413 -18.84 19.77 4.21
CA LEU A 413 -19.10 20.49 2.97
C LEU A 413 -19.57 21.92 3.26
N GLU A 414 -18.85 22.90 2.75
CA GLU A 414 -19.19 24.33 2.82
C GLU A 414 -19.32 24.93 1.41
N GLY A 415 -20.54 24.96 0.90
CA GLY A 415 -20.79 25.39 -0.49
C GLY A 415 -20.10 24.48 -1.50
N SER A 416 -19.08 24.98 -2.19
CA SER A 416 -18.28 24.21 -3.16
C SER A 416 -16.95 23.69 -2.58
N LEU A 417 -16.70 23.90 -1.31
CA LEU A 417 -15.45 23.52 -0.65
C LEU A 417 -15.69 22.28 0.22
N LEU A 418 -14.94 21.22 -0.06
CA LEU A 418 -14.89 20.01 0.73
C LEU A 418 -13.69 20.09 1.69
N HIS A 419 -13.97 20.10 2.98
CA HIS A 419 -12.95 19.92 4.02
C HIS A 419 -12.88 18.45 4.37
N LEU A 420 -11.70 17.85 4.27
CA LEU A 420 -11.47 16.46 4.62
C LEU A 420 -10.31 16.38 5.61
N HIS A 421 -10.60 15.94 6.83
CA HIS A 421 -9.59 15.65 7.84
C HIS A 421 -9.27 14.16 7.80
N VAL A 422 -8.00 13.84 7.55
CA VAL A 422 -7.47 12.46 7.43
C VAL A 422 -6.34 12.30 8.45
N PRO A 423 -6.67 11.90 9.69
CA PRO A 423 -5.69 11.78 10.78
C PRO A 423 -4.52 10.83 10.43
N LYS A 424 -4.80 9.71 9.80
CA LYS A 424 -3.80 8.74 9.38
C LYS A 424 -2.71 9.33 8.49
N ASP A 425 -3.08 10.24 7.59
CA ASP A 425 -2.15 10.92 6.67
C ASP A 425 -1.57 12.20 7.30
N ASN A 426 -2.04 12.62 8.47
CA ASN A 426 -1.78 13.92 9.09
C ASN A 426 -2.15 15.09 8.17
N ARG A 427 -3.28 15.00 7.50
CA ARG A 427 -3.71 16.00 6.51
C ARG A 427 -5.07 16.62 6.81
N ASN A 428 -5.13 17.94 6.62
CA ASN A 428 -6.36 18.71 6.53
C ASN A 428 -6.46 19.24 5.10
N ILE A 429 -7.39 18.70 4.33
CA ILE A 429 -7.53 18.97 2.90
C ILE A 429 -8.68 19.95 2.68
N HIS A 430 -8.49 20.95 1.83
CA HIS A 430 -9.48 21.94 1.43
C HIS A 430 -9.69 21.87 -0.08
N ALA A 431 -10.45 20.87 -0.52
CA ALA A 431 -10.61 20.57 -1.93
C ALA A 431 -11.76 21.36 -2.55
N GLN A 432 -11.48 22.05 -3.65
CA GLN A 432 -12.46 22.82 -4.38
C GLN A 432 -13.23 21.95 -5.35
N ARG A 433 -14.56 22.11 -5.43
CA ARG A 433 -15.39 21.42 -6.42
C ARG A 433 -14.92 21.72 -7.83
N VAL A 434 -14.68 20.68 -8.60
CA VAL A 434 -14.37 20.78 -10.01
C VAL A 434 -15.65 21.09 -10.79
N THR A 435 -15.63 22.18 -11.56
CA THR A 435 -16.75 22.60 -12.41
C THR A 435 -16.58 22.11 -13.84
N THR A 436 -17.69 21.82 -14.49
CA THR A 436 -17.72 21.45 -15.91
C THR A 436 -18.51 22.51 -16.65
N THR A 437 -17.85 23.45 -17.30
CA THR A 437 -18.53 24.57 -17.97
C THR A 437 -19.03 24.22 -19.37
N LYS A 438 -18.37 23.28 -20.06
CA LYS A 438 -18.83 22.64 -21.31
C LYS A 438 -18.22 21.26 -21.39
N LEU A 439 -18.87 20.37 -22.12
CA LEU A 439 -18.28 19.10 -22.52
C LEU A 439 -16.80 19.33 -22.90
N ALA A 440 -15.91 19.08 -21.93
CA ALA A 440 -14.45 19.13 -22.12
C ALA A 440 -13.97 18.07 -23.13
N ALA A 441 -14.89 17.63 -23.96
CA ALA A 441 -14.82 16.47 -24.80
C ALA A 441 -13.90 16.63 -26.02
N ASN A 442 -13.22 17.74 -26.25
CA ASN A 442 -12.40 17.87 -27.45
C ASN A 442 -11.38 19.01 -27.37
N SER A 443 -10.62 19.09 -26.31
CA SER A 443 -9.47 19.98 -26.41
C SER A 443 -8.33 19.27 -27.15
N SER A 444 -8.31 19.41 -28.47
CA SER A 444 -7.17 18.98 -29.30
C SER A 444 -5.86 19.65 -28.89
N ASP A 445 -5.94 20.72 -28.11
CA ASP A 445 -4.80 21.47 -27.56
C ASP A 445 -4.01 20.70 -26.50
N VAL A 446 -4.62 19.70 -25.83
CA VAL A 446 -3.90 18.81 -24.90
C VAL A 446 -3.19 17.66 -25.62
N HIS A 447 -3.41 17.46 -26.91
CA HIS A 447 -2.67 16.45 -27.65
C HIS A 447 -1.20 16.81 -27.70
N GLY A 448 -0.33 15.81 -27.52
CA GLY A 448 1.10 16.01 -27.60
C GLY A 448 1.93 15.06 -26.77
N HIS A 449 3.19 15.40 -26.67
CA HIS A 449 4.18 14.72 -25.85
C HIS A 449 4.60 15.65 -24.71
N TYR A 450 4.69 15.07 -23.52
CA TYR A 450 5.02 15.80 -22.30
C TYR A 450 6.15 15.07 -21.59
N TYR A 451 7.20 15.76 -21.21
CA TYR A 451 8.36 15.18 -20.56
C TYR A 451 8.48 15.62 -19.11
N CYS A 452 8.71 14.68 -18.23
CA CYS A 452 9.05 14.91 -16.83
C CYS A 452 10.52 14.60 -16.60
N ALA A 453 11.32 15.63 -16.36
CA ALA A 453 12.75 15.49 -16.14
C ALA A 453 13.07 14.82 -14.80
N GLU A 454 12.22 14.98 -13.79
CA GLU A 454 12.44 14.40 -12.47
C GLU A 454 12.47 12.87 -12.50
N VAL A 455 11.57 12.26 -13.27
CA VAL A 455 11.42 10.80 -13.35
C VAL A 455 11.85 10.21 -14.68
N ASP A 456 12.35 11.05 -15.59
CA ASP A 456 12.82 10.68 -16.93
C ASP A 456 11.77 9.84 -17.68
N SER A 457 10.58 10.42 -17.85
CA SER A 457 9.43 9.77 -18.45
C SER A 457 8.73 10.70 -19.45
N VAL A 458 8.17 10.11 -20.51
CA VAL A 458 7.36 10.82 -21.51
C VAL A 458 5.91 10.37 -21.38
N PHE A 459 5.00 11.33 -21.21
CA PHE A 459 3.57 11.11 -21.33
C PHE A 459 3.10 11.46 -22.73
N HIS A 460 2.41 10.55 -23.38
CA HIS A 460 1.80 10.72 -24.69
C HIS A 460 0.29 10.87 -24.53
N CYS A 461 -0.26 11.97 -25.04
CA CYS A 461 -1.68 12.25 -24.99
C CYS A 461 -2.23 12.42 -26.42
N SER A 462 -3.22 11.61 -26.78
CA SER A 462 -3.85 11.68 -28.10
C SER A 462 -5.30 11.22 -28.06
N GLY A 463 -6.08 11.62 -29.06
CA GLY A 463 -7.48 11.22 -29.10
C GLY A 463 -8.09 11.33 -30.48
N SER A 464 -9.24 10.70 -30.64
CA SER A 464 -10.06 10.75 -31.85
C SER A 464 -11.54 10.52 -31.49
N GLY A 465 -12.45 11.16 -32.21
CA GLY A 465 -13.88 10.95 -32.05
C GLY A 465 -14.41 11.27 -30.63
N GLY A 466 -13.80 12.22 -29.93
CA GLY A 466 -14.19 12.60 -28.56
C GLY A 466 -13.61 11.73 -27.47
N MET A 467 -12.79 10.75 -27.79
CA MET A 467 -12.06 9.89 -26.86
C MET A 467 -10.63 10.38 -26.71
N LEU A 468 -10.12 10.43 -25.49
CA LEU A 468 -8.75 10.82 -25.18
C LEU A 468 -8.02 9.65 -24.50
N TYR A 469 -6.78 9.43 -24.90
CA TYR A 469 -5.94 8.33 -24.40
C TYR A 469 -4.57 8.85 -23.98
N GLY A 470 -4.00 8.21 -22.96
CA GLY A 470 -2.66 8.47 -22.47
C GLY A 470 -1.83 7.20 -22.32
N SER A 471 -0.54 7.32 -22.55
CA SER A 471 0.44 6.26 -22.27
C SER A 471 1.75 6.88 -21.81
N PHE A 472 2.59 6.07 -21.16
CA PHE A 472 3.90 6.49 -20.68
C PHE A 472 5.00 5.67 -21.32
N ASP A 473 6.11 6.33 -21.66
CA ASP A 473 7.35 5.72 -22.09
C ASP A 473 8.46 6.08 -21.09
N GLY A 474 9.26 5.10 -20.71
CA GLY A 474 10.39 5.28 -19.78
C GLY A 474 11.34 4.09 -19.85
N PHE A 475 12.19 3.92 -18.85
CA PHE A 475 13.24 2.89 -18.87
C PHE A 475 12.70 1.43 -18.82
N LEU A 476 11.44 1.22 -18.42
CA LEU A 476 10.78 -0.09 -18.46
C LEU A 476 10.08 -0.36 -19.80
N GLY A 477 10.14 0.59 -20.73
CA GLY A 477 9.63 0.45 -22.09
C GLY A 477 8.46 1.36 -22.39
N ARG A 478 7.53 0.87 -23.21
CA ARG A 478 6.26 1.54 -23.55
C ARG A 478 5.11 0.87 -22.81
N GLY A 479 4.46 1.64 -21.92
CA GLY A 479 3.33 1.19 -21.12
C GLY A 479 2.04 0.99 -21.90
N PRO A 480 1.01 0.45 -21.25
CA PRO A 480 -0.33 0.35 -21.81
C PRO A 480 -0.92 1.72 -22.16
N VAL A 481 -1.86 1.72 -23.09
CA VAL A 481 -2.66 2.91 -23.42
C VAL A 481 -3.88 2.95 -22.51
N HIS A 482 -4.06 4.03 -21.78
CA HIS A 482 -5.13 4.22 -20.81
C HIS A 482 -6.16 5.22 -21.35
N LEU A 483 -7.45 4.96 -21.07
CA LEU A 483 -8.51 5.93 -21.31
C LEU A 483 -8.37 7.10 -20.33
N ILE A 484 -8.43 8.32 -20.83
CA ILE A 484 -8.48 9.55 -20.05
C ILE A 484 -9.92 10.03 -20.01
N ARG A 485 -10.48 10.22 -18.80
CA ARG A 485 -11.83 10.71 -18.59
C ARG A 485 -11.80 12.15 -18.08
N ALA A 486 -12.54 13.03 -18.73
CA ALA A 486 -12.72 14.38 -18.21
C ALA A 486 -13.53 14.32 -16.90
N LEU A 487 -13.04 15.01 -15.88
CA LEU A 487 -13.72 15.21 -14.60
C LEU A 487 -14.26 16.65 -14.47
N GLY A 488 -13.68 17.56 -15.23
CA GLY A 488 -14.05 18.97 -15.32
C GLY A 488 -13.09 19.73 -16.21
N ASP A 489 -13.16 21.05 -16.15
CA ASP A 489 -12.28 21.90 -16.94
C ASP A 489 -10.83 21.70 -16.49
N ASP A 490 -9.96 21.30 -17.43
CA ASP A 490 -8.54 21.01 -17.22
C ASP A 490 -8.20 19.94 -16.15
N VAL A 491 -9.19 19.19 -15.66
CA VAL A 491 -9.00 18.10 -14.70
C VAL A 491 -9.49 16.78 -15.28
N TRP A 492 -8.61 15.79 -15.28
CA TRP A 492 -8.83 14.50 -15.93
C TRP A 492 -8.41 13.35 -15.04
N ALA A 493 -9.03 12.19 -15.22
CA ALA A 493 -8.60 10.93 -14.63
C ALA A 493 -8.07 9.99 -15.70
N LEU A 494 -6.86 9.49 -15.49
CA LEU A 494 -6.27 8.42 -16.28
C LEU A 494 -6.50 7.12 -15.53
N ALA A 495 -7.36 6.26 -16.09
CA ALA A 495 -7.65 4.96 -15.50
C ALA A 495 -6.43 4.05 -15.58
N CYS A 496 -6.03 3.49 -14.46
CA CYS A 496 -4.92 2.56 -14.39
C CYS A 496 -5.37 1.28 -13.66
N PRO A 497 -5.97 0.32 -14.37
CA PRO A 497 -6.57 -0.86 -13.74
C PRO A 497 -5.55 -1.91 -13.29
N ARG A 498 -4.28 -1.77 -13.66
CA ARG A 498 -3.22 -2.74 -13.41
C ARG A 498 -1.89 -2.08 -13.05
N ALA A 499 -1.14 -2.72 -12.14
CA ALA A 499 0.26 -2.42 -11.80
C ALA A 499 1.09 -3.70 -11.88
N MET A 500 2.41 -3.61 -11.74
CA MET A 500 3.31 -4.77 -11.83
C MET A 500 3.17 -5.70 -10.62
N ASP A 501 3.14 -5.14 -9.40
CA ASP A 501 3.19 -5.90 -8.15
C ASP A 501 1.81 -6.28 -7.62
N SER A 502 0.83 -5.39 -7.78
CA SER A 502 -0.46 -5.50 -7.11
C SER A 502 -1.51 -4.67 -7.83
N GLN A 503 -2.64 -4.44 -7.17
CA GLN A 503 -3.64 -3.48 -7.64
C GLN A 503 -3.01 -2.09 -7.75
N PRO A 504 -3.35 -1.32 -8.80
CA PRO A 504 -2.79 0.00 -9.01
C PRO A 504 -3.19 0.96 -7.88
N PRO A 505 -2.47 2.07 -7.73
CA PRO A 505 -2.74 3.09 -6.70
C PRO A 505 -4.06 3.86 -6.94
N GLY A 506 -4.92 3.40 -7.81
CA GLY A 506 -6.15 4.05 -8.25
C GLY A 506 -5.94 4.82 -9.56
N ASP A 507 -6.92 5.64 -9.91
CA ASP A 507 -6.79 6.53 -11.07
C ASP A 507 -5.71 7.57 -10.81
N TRP A 508 -4.95 7.90 -11.85
CA TRP A 508 -4.05 9.04 -11.82
C TRP A 508 -4.82 10.30 -12.19
N THR A 509 -4.63 11.37 -11.43
CA THR A 509 -5.16 12.69 -11.77
C THR A 509 -4.20 13.36 -12.75
N VAL A 510 -4.75 13.96 -13.81
CA VAL A 510 -4.03 14.78 -14.80
C VAL A 510 -4.65 16.17 -14.78
N VAL A 511 -3.88 17.17 -14.36
CA VAL A 511 -4.29 18.58 -14.33
C VAL A 511 -3.54 19.33 -15.40
N VAL A 512 -4.25 19.93 -16.34
CA VAL A 512 -3.66 20.69 -17.46
C VAL A 512 -3.19 22.05 -16.96
N ARG A 513 -1.98 22.43 -17.34
CA ARG A 513 -1.41 23.76 -17.05
C ARG A 513 -1.42 24.61 -18.31
N ARG A 514 -1.88 25.85 -18.15
CA ARG A 514 -1.97 26.82 -19.23
C ARG A 514 -1.18 28.08 -18.92
N ASP A 515 -0.69 28.75 -19.96
CA ASP A 515 -0.15 30.11 -19.85
C ASP A 515 -1.27 31.16 -19.80
N ASP A 516 -0.90 32.42 -19.61
CA ASP A 516 -1.85 33.55 -19.58
C ASP A 516 -2.64 33.75 -20.88
N SER A 517 -2.17 33.19 -21.98
CA SER A 517 -2.85 33.20 -23.29
C SER A 517 -3.78 31.97 -23.47
N GLY A 518 -3.85 31.08 -22.49
CA GLY A 518 -4.67 29.86 -22.51
C GLY A 518 -4.02 28.67 -23.21
N ASN A 519 -2.77 28.78 -23.67
CA ASN A 519 -2.07 27.66 -24.32
C ASN A 519 -1.63 26.62 -23.31
N VAL A 520 -1.73 25.34 -23.68
CA VAL A 520 -1.26 24.24 -22.85
C VAL A 520 0.27 24.20 -22.80
N THR A 521 0.85 24.42 -21.63
CA THR A 521 2.29 24.40 -21.38
C THR A 521 2.78 23.06 -20.78
N GLY A 522 1.88 22.32 -20.14
CA GLY A 522 2.21 21.07 -19.49
C GLY A 522 1.00 20.45 -18.79
N VAL A 523 1.27 19.39 -18.07
CA VAL A 523 0.31 18.73 -17.18
C VAL A 523 0.99 18.40 -15.85
N THR A 524 0.22 18.42 -14.76
CA THR A 524 0.63 17.82 -13.48
C THR A 524 -0.05 16.47 -13.37
N ILE A 525 0.74 15.41 -13.14
CA ILE A 525 0.24 14.05 -13.02
C ILE A 525 0.55 13.51 -11.62
N GLY A 526 -0.42 12.85 -10.99
CA GLY A 526 -0.21 12.28 -9.68
C GLY A 526 -1.26 11.24 -9.28
N CYS A 527 -0.87 10.43 -8.30
CA CYS A 527 -1.75 9.59 -7.51
C CYS A 527 -1.35 9.73 -6.03
N TRP A 528 -2.10 9.14 -5.11
CA TRP A 528 -1.82 9.32 -3.69
C TRP A 528 -0.44 8.81 -3.24
N LEU A 529 0.17 7.85 -3.98
CA LEU A 529 1.52 7.33 -3.73
C LEU A 529 2.63 8.12 -4.45
N ALA A 530 2.27 8.96 -5.42
CA ALA A 530 3.22 9.74 -6.22
C ALA A 530 2.55 11.03 -6.70
N ARG A 531 2.74 12.11 -5.94
CA ARG A 531 2.06 13.40 -6.13
C ARG A 531 2.93 14.40 -6.90
N ASN A 532 2.29 15.38 -7.54
CA ASN A 532 2.90 16.60 -8.06
C ASN A 532 4.06 16.38 -9.05
N LEU A 533 3.89 15.46 -10.01
CA LEU A 533 4.86 15.26 -11.06
C LEU A 533 4.55 16.18 -12.26
N GLU A 534 5.48 17.06 -12.57
CA GLU A 534 5.33 18.05 -13.63
C GLU A 534 5.87 17.52 -14.96
N PHE A 535 4.97 17.44 -15.93
CA PHE A 535 5.27 17.09 -17.30
C PHE A 535 5.14 18.33 -18.20
N ILE A 536 6.22 18.74 -18.83
CA ILE A 536 6.28 19.91 -19.73
C ILE A 536 5.97 19.48 -21.15
N LYS A 537 5.13 20.24 -21.85
CA LYS A 537 4.79 19.96 -23.27
C LYS A 537 6.02 20.16 -24.14
N THR A 538 6.45 19.13 -24.85
CA THR A 538 7.67 19.13 -25.68
C THR A 538 7.40 19.09 -27.18
N GLY A 539 6.21 18.75 -27.62
CA GLY A 539 5.87 18.66 -29.03
C GLY A 539 4.40 18.32 -29.26
N GLU A 540 3.94 18.61 -30.48
CA GLU A 540 2.62 18.20 -30.94
C GLU A 540 2.72 16.82 -31.61
N MET A 541 1.74 15.93 -31.35
CA MET A 541 1.60 14.72 -32.15
C MET A 541 1.15 15.11 -33.55
N LYS A 542 1.97 14.81 -34.56
CA LYS A 542 1.50 14.84 -35.95
C LYS A 542 0.40 13.78 -36.07
N GLN A 543 -0.83 14.21 -36.39
CA GLN A 543 -1.88 13.26 -36.74
C GLN A 543 -1.37 12.34 -37.83
N PRO A 544 -1.55 11.01 -37.74
CA PRO A 544 -1.30 10.16 -38.90
C PRO A 544 -2.23 10.64 -40.00
N VAL A 545 -1.64 10.97 -41.15
CA VAL A 545 -2.38 11.22 -42.40
C VAL A 545 -3.13 9.93 -42.68
N MET A 546 -4.48 9.97 -42.66
CA MET A 546 -5.32 8.84 -43.09
C MET A 546 -5.11 8.52 -44.57
#